data_888d005b7bc615c7189e13ddbdc6df50
#
_entry.id   888d005b7bc615c7189e13ddbdc6df50
#
_cell.length_a   1.000
_cell.length_b   1.000
_cell.length_c   1.000
_cell.angle_alpha   90.00
_cell.angle_beta   90.00
_cell.angle_gamma   90.00
#
_symmetry.space_group_name_H-M   'P 1'
#
loop_
_entity.id
_entity.type
_entity.pdbx_description
1 polymer ?
#
loop_
_entity_poly.entity_id
_entity_poly.type
_entity_poly.pdbx_seq_one_letter_code
_entity_poly.pdbx_strand_id
1 'polypeptide(L)'
;MTKAVKAQALEELRKRKSSKWRQYPSDVLPLPVAEMDFPTAPAVKAALQDMLDRSDTGYLGAFPELFDAFAKFSKSRWSWQPDVTQMRMATDVGVGIVEVMRTLIKAGDKVMLNSPVYENIWKWIAEVNATLVDVPLAENDLNYKLDLDAIEREYAKGVKLHILCSPHNPVGIIYTRSELETVATLAKKYGVIILSDEIHGPLTFNKKEFLPFLSVSDDAKEVGIIITSASKSFNFAGLKCALIITESVKLKEKINTMPPAVTWRASLFGAVASTAAYSDSEEWLDGVLITLDENRNLLKKLIDTKTPTIKYRIPDFGYLAWLDVSSLGLGSDPAAQILERSKLALNAGVLYGPKHSNFVRFNFGTSEGIINQAFDRLVKVL
;
A
#
# COMPACT_ATOMS: atom_id res chain seq x y z
N MET A 1 -9.15 -15.62 22.21
CA MET A 1 -9.69 -14.64 21.22
C MET A 1 -8.74 -13.46 21.18
N THR A 2 -8.25 -13.10 20.02
CA THR A 2 -7.41 -11.93 19.81
C THR A 2 -8.16 -10.66 20.23
N LYS A 3 -7.50 -9.78 20.97
CA LYS A 3 -8.10 -8.52 21.43
C LYS A 3 -7.87 -7.41 20.40
N ALA A 4 -8.90 -6.58 20.18
CA ALA A 4 -8.77 -5.39 19.38
C ALA A 4 -7.68 -4.45 19.92
N VAL A 5 -6.78 -4.00 19.05
CA VAL A 5 -5.78 -2.98 19.37
C VAL A 5 -6.41 -1.60 19.17
N LYS A 6 -6.44 -0.78 20.21
CA LYS A 6 -7.01 0.56 20.15
C LYS A 6 -6.02 1.58 19.58
N ALA A 7 -6.51 2.45 18.71
CA ALA A 7 -5.74 3.61 18.28
C ALA A 7 -5.54 4.62 19.41
N GLN A 8 -4.47 5.41 19.33
CA GLN A 8 -4.13 6.41 20.34
C GLN A 8 -5.10 7.59 20.36
N ALA A 9 -5.20 8.26 21.50
CA ALA A 9 -6.00 9.47 21.64
C ALA A 9 -5.39 10.63 20.84
N LEU A 10 -6.23 11.57 20.40
CA LEU A 10 -5.82 12.72 19.57
C LEU A 10 -4.72 13.56 20.23
N GLU A 11 -4.75 13.75 21.53
CA GLU A 11 -3.73 14.50 22.28
C GLU A 11 -2.35 13.88 22.17
N GLU A 12 -2.25 12.54 22.24
CA GLU A 12 -0.99 11.82 22.09
C GLU A 12 -0.51 11.85 20.61
N LEU A 13 -1.44 11.72 19.67
CA LEU A 13 -1.12 11.77 18.24
C LEU A 13 -0.55 13.14 17.82
N ARG A 14 -1.04 14.23 18.39
CA ARG A 14 -0.52 15.57 18.12
C ARG A 14 0.91 15.81 18.59
N LYS A 15 1.45 14.96 19.48
CA LYS A 15 2.87 14.99 19.89
C LYS A 15 3.78 14.30 18.87
N ARG A 16 3.22 13.49 17.94
CA ARG A 16 3.99 12.78 16.91
C ARG A 16 4.67 13.76 15.95
N LYS A 17 5.84 13.37 15.47
CA LYS A 17 6.66 14.16 14.53
C LYS A 17 6.52 13.67 13.08
N SER A 18 5.66 12.69 12.81
CA SER A 18 5.44 12.18 11.47
C SER A 18 4.73 13.18 10.57
N SER A 19 4.84 13.00 9.26
CA SER A 19 4.26 13.88 8.24
C SER A 19 2.76 14.09 8.45
N LYS A 20 2.01 13.02 8.75
CA LYS A 20 0.55 13.11 9.01
C LYS A 20 0.20 14.17 10.05
N TRP A 21 0.96 14.23 11.14
CA TRP A 21 0.65 15.06 12.31
C TRP A 21 1.34 16.44 12.33
N ARG A 22 2.27 16.69 11.38
CA ARG A 22 3.01 17.97 11.30
C ARG A 22 2.76 18.78 10.05
N GLN A 23 2.09 18.20 9.05
CA GLN A 23 1.87 18.86 7.76
C GLN A 23 0.85 20.02 7.85
N TYR A 24 -0.06 19.97 8.83
CA TYR A 24 -1.15 20.92 8.98
C TYR A 24 -1.11 21.63 10.33
N PRO A 25 -1.70 22.86 10.43
CA PRO A 25 -1.91 23.54 11.70
C PRO A 25 -2.72 22.70 12.70
N SER A 26 -2.64 23.08 13.99
CA SER A 26 -3.24 22.29 15.08
C SER A 26 -4.78 22.24 15.09
N ASP A 27 -5.46 23.19 14.42
CA ASP A 27 -6.92 23.21 14.27
C ASP A 27 -7.43 22.29 13.15
N VAL A 28 -6.53 21.81 12.27
CA VAL A 28 -6.84 20.85 11.19
C VAL A 28 -6.79 19.43 11.70
N LEU A 29 -7.77 18.61 11.32
CA LEU A 29 -7.78 17.17 11.54
C LEU A 29 -7.20 16.45 10.30
N PRO A 30 -5.97 15.85 10.38
CA PRO A 30 -5.29 15.33 9.21
C PRO A 30 -5.60 13.84 8.98
N LEU A 31 -6.26 13.52 7.87
CA LEU A 31 -6.54 12.14 7.42
C LEU A 31 -6.08 11.83 5.98
N PRO A 32 -5.13 12.59 5.36
CA PRO A 32 -4.73 12.30 3.98
C PRO A 32 -3.65 11.23 3.88
N VAL A 33 -2.68 11.22 4.80
CA VAL A 33 -1.50 10.34 4.73
C VAL A 33 -1.85 8.90 5.10
N ALA A 34 -1.34 7.93 4.34
CA ALA A 34 -1.49 6.50 4.64
C ALA A 34 -0.56 6.06 5.79
N GLU A 35 -0.87 6.54 6.99
CA GLU A 35 -0.23 6.22 8.28
C GLU A 35 -1.34 5.97 9.30
N MET A 36 -1.21 4.90 10.09
CA MET A 36 -2.18 4.56 11.12
C MET A 36 -1.87 5.24 12.45
N ASP A 37 -2.87 5.33 13.32
CA ASP A 37 -2.76 5.97 14.64
C ASP A 37 -2.65 4.96 15.78
N PHE A 38 -2.30 3.71 15.46
CA PHE A 38 -2.07 2.67 16.46
C PHE A 38 -0.69 2.81 17.13
N PRO A 39 -0.52 2.30 18.36
CA PRO A 39 0.79 2.18 18.97
C PRO A 39 1.66 1.18 18.22
N THR A 40 2.97 1.28 18.36
CA THR A 40 3.91 0.28 17.82
C THR A 40 3.66 -1.09 18.45
N ALA A 41 3.73 -2.15 17.67
CA ALA A 41 3.60 -3.53 18.19
C ALA A 41 4.61 -3.79 19.31
N PRO A 42 4.20 -4.46 20.43
CA PRO A 42 5.08 -4.64 21.58
C PRO A 42 6.42 -5.31 21.24
N ALA A 43 6.42 -6.36 20.43
CA ALA A 43 7.65 -7.04 20.04
C ALA A 43 8.58 -6.14 19.19
N VAL A 44 8.02 -5.35 18.27
CA VAL A 44 8.80 -4.35 17.49
C VAL A 44 9.41 -3.31 18.43
N LYS A 45 8.63 -2.79 19.40
CA LYS A 45 9.14 -1.81 20.36
C LYS A 45 10.26 -2.40 21.21
N ALA A 46 10.11 -3.64 21.69
CA ALA A 46 11.12 -4.33 22.48
C ALA A 46 12.42 -4.55 21.71
N ALA A 47 12.33 -5.00 20.45
CA ALA A 47 13.50 -5.22 19.61
C ALA A 47 14.27 -3.92 19.34
N LEU A 48 13.56 -2.83 19.05
CA LEU A 48 14.20 -1.52 18.85
C LEU A 48 14.81 -0.96 20.14
N GLN A 49 14.18 -1.17 21.29
CA GLN A 49 14.70 -0.74 22.58
C GLN A 49 15.98 -1.50 22.93
N ASP A 50 16.02 -2.82 22.71
CA ASP A 50 17.21 -3.64 22.93
C ASP A 50 18.42 -3.15 22.10
N MET A 51 18.21 -2.77 20.83
CA MET A 51 19.25 -2.17 20.00
C MET A 51 19.78 -0.87 20.60
N LEU A 52 18.89 0.01 21.09
CA LEU A 52 19.28 1.28 21.73
C LEU A 52 20.05 1.05 23.02
N ASP A 53 19.60 0.10 23.85
CA ASP A 53 20.24 -0.24 25.12
C ASP A 53 21.65 -0.81 24.91
N ARG A 54 21.90 -1.51 23.81
CA ARG A 54 23.23 -2.01 23.41
C ARG A 54 24.05 -1.00 22.60
N SER A 55 23.50 0.15 22.25
CA SER A 55 24.12 1.12 21.34
C SER A 55 24.43 0.52 19.94
N ASP A 56 23.61 -0.44 19.48
CA ASP A 56 23.75 -1.09 18.18
C ASP A 56 23.08 -0.24 17.08
N THR A 57 23.83 0.78 16.64
CA THR A 57 23.38 1.77 15.65
C THR A 57 24.30 1.80 14.42
N GLY A 58 24.94 0.67 14.12
CA GLY A 58 25.90 0.53 13.04
C GLY A 58 25.26 0.40 11.65
N TYR A 59 26.07 -0.01 10.68
CA TYR A 59 25.62 -0.25 9.32
C TYR A 59 24.88 -1.58 9.19
N LEU A 60 23.88 -1.62 8.31
CA LEU A 60 23.22 -2.86 7.93
C LEU A 60 24.22 -3.77 7.19
N GLY A 61 24.35 -5.02 7.65
CA GLY A 61 25.08 -6.08 6.98
C GLY A 61 24.15 -7.08 6.27
N ALA A 62 24.61 -8.31 6.07
CA ALA A 62 23.72 -9.41 5.70
C ALA A 62 22.70 -9.65 6.82
N PHE A 63 21.44 -9.80 6.47
CA PHE A 63 20.35 -9.92 7.44
C PHE A 63 19.35 -10.99 7.00
N PRO A 64 19.76 -12.27 6.98
CA PRO A 64 18.92 -13.39 6.50
C PRO A 64 17.68 -13.60 7.39
N GLU A 65 17.74 -13.22 8.66
CA GLU A 65 16.66 -13.36 9.62
C GLU A 65 15.36 -12.67 9.15
N LEU A 66 15.46 -11.57 8.44
CA LEU A 66 14.31 -10.89 7.87
C LEU A 66 13.63 -11.73 6.77
N PHE A 67 14.41 -12.38 5.92
CA PHE A 67 13.89 -13.21 4.85
C PHE A 67 13.20 -14.46 5.39
N ASP A 68 13.80 -15.09 6.40
CA ASP A 68 13.23 -16.23 7.10
C ASP A 68 11.92 -15.86 7.83
N ALA A 69 11.90 -14.69 8.50
CA ALA A 69 10.73 -14.18 9.17
C ALA A 69 9.58 -13.92 8.18
N PHE A 70 9.87 -13.24 7.06
CA PHE A 70 8.87 -13.00 6.02
C PHE A 70 8.35 -14.29 5.39
N ALA A 71 9.22 -15.26 5.09
CA ALA A 71 8.81 -16.54 4.49
C ALA A 71 7.87 -17.33 5.43
N LYS A 72 8.16 -17.34 6.75
CA LYS A 72 7.29 -17.95 7.76
C LYS A 72 5.94 -17.23 7.88
N PHE A 73 5.96 -15.89 7.93
CA PHE A 73 4.77 -15.06 7.97
C PHE A 73 3.89 -15.28 6.73
N SER A 74 4.48 -15.25 5.55
CA SER A 74 3.80 -15.49 4.28
C SER A 74 3.17 -16.88 4.21
N LYS A 75 3.88 -17.91 4.70
CA LYS A 75 3.35 -19.27 4.80
C LYS A 75 2.17 -19.35 5.75
N SER A 76 2.24 -18.70 6.92
CA SER A 76 1.16 -18.65 7.91
C SER A 76 -0.08 -17.94 7.36
N ARG A 77 0.10 -16.78 6.72
CA ARG A 77 -1.01 -15.90 6.30
C ARG A 77 -1.63 -16.30 4.96
N TRP A 78 -0.82 -16.77 4.00
CA TRP A 78 -1.24 -16.94 2.60
C TRP A 78 -0.94 -18.33 2.05
N SER A 79 -0.44 -19.26 2.86
CA SER A 79 -0.02 -20.60 2.43
C SER A 79 1.03 -20.57 1.31
N TRP A 80 1.77 -19.45 1.17
CA TRP A 80 2.86 -19.26 0.22
C TRP A 80 4.20 -19.13 0.95
N GLN A 81 5.17 -19.95 0.57
CA GLN A 81 6.52 -19.91 1.12
C GLN A 81 7.51 -19.58 0.01
N PRO A 82 7.89 -18.29 -0.14
CA PRO A 82 8.90 -17.90 -1.11
C PRO A 82 10.29 -18.46 -0.76
N ASP A 83 11.12 -18.65 -1.79
CA ASP A 83 12.53 -19.01 -1.60
C ASP A 83 13.30 -17.81 -1.06
N VAL A 84 13.82 -17.92 0.15
CA VAL A 84 14.58 -16.85 0.83
C VAL A 84 15.83 -16.42 0.06
N THR A 85 16.42 -17.33 -0.74
CA THR A 85 17.59 -17.02 -1.58
C THR A 85 17.27 -16.11 -2.76
N GLN A 86 16.01 -15.91 -3.03
CA GLN A 86 15.47 -15.08 -4.11
C GLN A 86 15.03 -13.68 -3.62
N MET A 87 15.26 -13.38 -2.34
CA MET A 87 14.89 -12.12 -1.72
C MET A 87 16.05 -11.13 -1.67
N ARG A 88 15.72 -9.85 -1.70
CA ARG A 88 16.66 -8.75 -1.56
C ARG A 88 16.02 -7.61 -0.79
N MET A 89 16.81 -6.91 0.02
CA MET A 89 16.34 -5.70 0.70
C MET A 89 16.44 -4.47 -0.19
N ALA A 90 15.56 -3.51 0.05
CA ALA A 90 15.62 -2.14 -0.45
C ALA A 90 15.26 -1.16 0.67
N THR A 91 15.60 0.11 0.48
CA THR A 91 15.33 1.17 1.47
C THR A 91 13.83 1.32 1.77
N ASP A 92 13.00 1.36 0.75
CA ASP A 92 11.54 1.32 0.86
C ASP A 92 10.95 0.84 -0.47
N VAL A 93 9.61 0.66 -0.50
CA VAL A 93 8.91 0.15 -1.69
C VAL A 93 9.09 1.10 -2.88
N GLY A 94 9.03 2.42 -2.68
CA GLY A 94 9.20 3.38 -3.77
C GLY A 94 10.60 3.32 -4.40
N VAL A 95 11.65 3.30 -3.57
CA VAL A 95 13.02 3.10 -4.04
C VAL A 95 13.17 1.75 -4.74
N GLY A 96 12.59 0.69 -4.17
CA GLY A 96 12.62 -0.64 -4.77
C GLY A 96 11.98 -0.66 -6.17
N ILE A 97 10.80 -0.06 -6.34
CA ILE A 97 10.11 0.04 -7.63
C ILE A 97 10.95 0.81 -8.66
N VAL A 98 11.47 1.98 -8.27
CA VAL A 98 12.27 2.83 -9.18
C VAL A 98 13.55 2.12 -9.61
N GLU A 99 14.27 1.49 -8.69
CA GLU A 99 15.54 0.83 -9.01
C GLU A 99 15.34 -0.49 -9.78
N VAL A 100 14.26 -1.23 -9.53
CA VAL A 100 13.86 -2.36 -10.36
C VAL A 100 13.56 -1.90 -11.78
N MET A 101 12.79 -0.81 -11.94
CA MET A 101 12.54 -0.25 -13.27
C MET A 101 13.83 0.18 -13.97
N ARG A 102 14.72 0.94 -13.32
CA ARG A 102 16.02 1.35 -13.89
C ARG A 102 16.87 0.17 -14.35
N THR A 103 16.74 -0.98 -13.68
CA THR A 103 17.48 -2.19 -14.01
C THR A 103 16.89 -2.95 -15.20
N LEU A 104 15.56 -2.92 -15.36
CA LEU A 104 14.84 -3.79 -16.30
C LEU A 104 14.41 -3.11 -17.58
N ILE A 105 14.24 -1.78 -17.58
CA ILE A 105 13.75 -1.01 -18.73
C ILE A 105 14.72 0.12 -19.11
N LYS A 106 14.49 0.71 -20.27
CA LYS A 106 15.22 1.87 -20.79
C LYS A 106 14.31 3.09 -20.85
N ALA A 107 14.91 4.27 -20.91
CA ALA A 107 14.17 5.50 -21.19
C ALA A 107 13.35 5.35 -22.50
N GLY A 108 12.08 5.75 -22.46
CA GLY A 108 11.13 5.60 -23.56
C GLY A 108 10.39 4.27 -23.61
N ASP A 109 10.81 3.24 -22.87
CA ASP A 109 10.05 1.99 -22.76
C ASP A 109 8.67 2.24 -22.11
N LYS A 110 7.66 1.50 -22.55
CA LYS A 110 6.29 1.64 -22.07
C LYS A 110 6.12 0.93 -20.73
N VAL A 111 5.64 1.68 -19.72
CA VAL A 111 5.29 1.16 -18.40
C VAL A 111 3.80 1.41 -18.14
N MET A 112 3.09 0.34 -17.80
CA MET A 112 1.64 0.36 -17.55
C MET A 112 1.34 0.53 -16.07
N LEU A 113 0.24 1.22 -15.79
CA LEU A 113 -0.48 1.24 -14.51
C LEU A 113 -2.00 1.16 -14.75
N ASN A 114 -2.79 0.95 -13.70
CA ASN A 114 -4.25 0.92 -13.74
C ASN A 114 -4.83 2.00 -12.82
N SER A 115 -5.27 3.12 -13.40
CA SER A 115 -5.91 4.19 -12.61
C SER A 115 -7.35 3.82 -12.17
N PRO A 116 -7.86 4.39 -11.04
CA PRO A 116 -7.15 5.25 -10.10
C PRO A 116 -6.16 4.44 -9.27
N VAL A 117 -4.93 4.92 -9.14
CA VAL A 117 -3.85 4.21 -8.44
C VAL A 117 -2.99 5.18 -7.63
N TYR A 118 -2.26 4.66 -6.65
CA TYR A 118 -1.38 5.42 -5.77
C TYR A 118 -0.53 6.45 -6.53
N GLU A 119 -0.65 7.71 -6.10
CA GLU A 119 -0.13 8.89 -6.82
C GLU A 119 1.38 8.87 -7.11
N ASN A 120 2.17 8.17 -6.31
CA ASN A 120 3.60 8.13 -6.55
C ASN A 120 3.99 7.17 -7.68
N ILE A 121 3.15 6.21 -8.07
CA ILE A 121 3.43 5.33 -9.22
C ILE A 121 3.58 6.17 -10.50
N TRP A 122 2.74 7.18 -10.68
CA TRP A 122 2.85 8.14 -11.79
C TRP A 122 4.20 8.85 -11.82
N LYS A 123 4.66 9.31 -10.64
CA LYS A 123 5.92 10.02 -10.49
C LYS A 123 7.12 9.11 -10.72
N TRP A 124 7.06 7.86 -10.23
CA TRP A 124 8.13 6.87 -10.40
C TRP A 124 8.34 6.47 -11.85
N ILE A 125 7.25 6.34 -12.64
CA ILE A 125 7.35 6.09 -14.09
C ILE A 125 8.03 7.28 -14.78
N ALA A 126 7.66 8.50 -14.43
CA ALA A 126 8.29 9.70 -14.97
C ALA A 126 9.77 9.83 -14.57
N GLU A 127 10.13 9.46 -13.32
CA GLU A 127 11.50 9.54 -12.79
C GLU A 127 12.49 8.66 -13.56
N VAL A 128 12.04 7.55 -14.12
CA VAL A 128 12.86 6.65 -14.95
C VAL A 128 12.79 7.01 -16.45
N ASN A 129 12.15 8.12 -16.80
CA ASN A 129 11.92 8.56 -18.20
C ASN A 129 11.20 7.49 -19.05
N ALA A 130 10.33 6.69 -18.47
CA ALA A 130 9.52 5.73 -19.18
C ALA A 130 8.28 6.38 -19.80
N THR A 131 7.72 5.76 -20.84
CA THR A 131 6.46 6.17 -21.44
C THR A 131 5.30 5.57 -20.66
N LEU A 132 4.51 6.41 -20.02
CA LEU A 132 3.33 5.98 -19.27
C LEU A 132 2.25 5.42 -20.18
N VAL A 133 1.69 4.27 -19.82
CA VAL A 133 0.47 3.69 -20.39
C VAL A 133 -0.54 3.52 -19.27
N ASP A 134 -1.60 4.32 -19.25
CA ASP A 134 -2.69 4.18 -18.31
C ASP A 134 -3.82 3.32 -18.89
N VAL A 135 -4.09 2.18 -18.25
CA VAL A 135 -5.27 1.34 -18.53
C VAL A 135 -6.17 1.40 -17.30
N PRO A 136 -7.17 2.30 -17.30
CA PRO A 136 -8.06 2.44 -16.15
C PRO A 136 -8.73 1.12 -15.76
N LEU A 137 -8.96 0.93 -14.46
CA LEU A 137 -9.81 -0.14 -13.99
C LEU A 137 -11.21 -0.01 -14.60
N ALA A 138 -11.81 -1.12 -14.97
CA ALA A 138 -13.23 -1.13 -15.30
C ALA A 138 -14.03 -0.89 -14.03
N GLU A 139 -14.98 0.05 -14.09
CA GLU A 139 -15.75 0.50 -12.93
C GLU A 139 -17.26 0.44 -13.22
N ASN A 140 -18.00 -0.08 -12.25
CA ASN A 140 -19.45 -0.04 -12.23
C ASN A 140 -19.92 0.24 -10.78
N ASP A 141 -20.41 1.44 -10.51
CA ASP A 141 -20.91 1.91 -9.20
C ASP A 141 -19.94 1.57 -8.05
N LEU A 142 -18.69 2.08 -8.17
CA LEU A 142 -17.55 1.84 -7.27
C LEU A 142 -17.07 0.37 -7.15
N ASN A 143 -17.58 -0.52 -7.97
CA ASN A 143 -17.02 -1.86 -8.12
C ASN A 143 -15.99 -1.85 -9.23
N TYR A 144 -14.75 -2.03 -8.85
CA TYR A 144 -13.58 -1.96 -9.74
C TYR A 144 -13.04 -3.36 -10.04
N LYS A 145 -12.53 -3.56 -11.25
CA LYS A 145 -11.82 -4.76 -11.68
C LYS A 145 -10.82 -4.44 -12.78
N LEU A 146 -9.90 -5.35 -13.07
CA LEU A 146 -9.00 -5.21 -14.21
C LEU A 146 -9.78 -5.29 -15.53
N ASP A 147 -9.51 -4.37 -16.45
CA ASP A 147 -9.96 -4.49 -17.85
C ASP A 147 -8.93 -5.34 -18.62
N LEU A 148 -9.11 -6.66 -18.54
CA LEU A 148 -8.15 -7.63 -19.09
C LEU A 148 -8.02 -7.50 -20.62
N ASP A 149 -9.09 -7.15 -21.33
CA ASP A 149 -9.06 -6.95 -22.77
C ASP A 149 -8.26 -5.69 -23.15
N ALA A 150 -8.41 -4.62 -22.37
CA ALA A 150 -7.62 -3.40 -22.56
C ALA A 150 -6.15 -3.64 -22.22
N ILE A 151 -5.86 -4.38 -21.16
CA ILE A 151 -4.50 -4.79 -20.76
C ILE A 151 -3.86 -5.59 -21.91
N GLU A 152 -4.54 -6.59 -22.47
CA GLU A 152 -4.00 -7.38 -23.57
C GLU A 152 -3.71 -6.51 -24.82
N ARG A 153 -4.62 -5.62 -25.17
CA ARG A 153 -4.42 -4.68 -26.28
C ARG A 153 -3.16 -3.82 -26.12
N GLU A 154 -2.90 -3.33 -24.92
CA GLU A 154 -1.71 -2.50 -24.66
C GLU A 154 -0.43 -3.34 -24.56
N TYR A 155 -0.49 -4.56 -24.01
CA TYR A 155 0.64 -5.48 -24.05
C TYR A 155 1.06 -5.80 -25.47
N ALA A 156 0.11 -6.04 -26.39
CA ALA A 156 0.38 -6.26 -27.81
C ALA A 156 1.03 -5.04 -28.50
N LYS A 157 0.88 -3.83 -27.97
CA LYS A 157 1.54 -2.60 -28.44
C LYS A 157 2.93 -2.37 -27.84
N GLY A 158 3.48 -3.34 -27.10
CA GLY A 158 4.86 -3.35 -26.66
C GLY A 158 5.12 -2.72 -25.29
N VAL A 159 4.18 -2.81 -24.34
CA VAL A 159 4.45 -2.57 -22.93
C VAL A 159 5.58 -3.48 -22.47
N LYS A 160 6.52 -2.95 -21.66
CA LYS A 160 7.67 -3.70 -21.14
C LYS A 160 7.52 -4.09 -19.69
N LEU A 161 6.84 -3.26 -18.91
CA LEU A 161 6.62 -3.47 -17.49
C LEU A 161 5.23 -2.97 -17.11
N HIS A 162 4.53 -3.72 -16.26
CA HIS A 162 3.26 -3.32 -15.66
C HIS A 162 3.43 -3.26 -14.14
N ILE A 163 3.20 -2.09 -13.55
CA ILE A 163 3.17 -1.91 -12.09
C ILE A 163 1.76 -2.24 -11.62
N LEU A 164 1.61 -3.39 -10.98
CA LEU A 164 0.35 -3.89 -10.45
C LEU A 164 0.25 -3.55 -8.96
N CYS A 165 -0.66 -2.65 -8.58
CA CYS A 165 -0.94 -2.36 -7.17
C CYS A 165 -1.90 -3.43 -6.62
N SER A 166 -1.42 -4.35 -5.79
CA SER A 166 -2.20 -5.51 -5.30
C SER A 166 -1.93 -5.78 -3.81
N PRO A 167 -2.87 -5.53 -2.91
CA PRO A 167 -4.22 -4.96 -3.08
C PRO A 167 -4.25 -3.52 -3.58
N HIS A 168 -5.31 -3.11 -4.28
CA HIS A 168 -5.34 -1.88 -5.06
C HIS A 168 -5.79 -0.64 -4.27
N ASN A 169 -4.86 0.26 -3.99
CA ASN A 169 -5.07 1.58 -3.40
C ASN A 169 -5.26 2.63 -4.51
N PRO A 170 -6.34 3.46 -4.51
CA PRO A 170 -7.19 3.82 -3.38
C PRO A 170 -8.53 3.06 -3.31
N VAL A 171 -8.91 2.29 -4.31
CA VAL A 171 -10.27 1.75 -4.48
C VAL A 171 -10.63 0.62 -3.49
N GLY A 172 -9.65 0.07 -2.79
CA GLY A 172 -9.89 -0.87 -1.71
C GLY A 172 -10.30 -2.27 -2.17
N ILE A 173 -9.86 -2.73 -3.35
CA ILE A 173 -10.18 -4.07 -3.89
C ILE A 173 -9.00 -5.03 -3.77
N ILE A 174 -9.32 -6.32 -3.73
CA ILE A 174 -8.39 -7.44 -3.89
C ILE A 174 -8.75 -8.13 -5.20
N TYR A 175 -7.75 -8.40 -6.03
CA TYR A 175 -7.95 -9.11 -7.28
C TYR A 175 -8.21 -10.60 -7.03
N THR A 176 -9.05 -11.19 -7.87
CA THR A 176 -9.32 -12.62 -7.85
C THR A 176 -8.15 -13.42 -8.41
N ARG A 177 -8.05 -14.70 -8.03
CA ARG A 177 -7.05 -15.62 -8.62
C ARG A 177 -7.10 -15.61 -10.14
N SER A 178 -8.29 -15.70 -10.72
CA SER A 178 -8.48 -15.70 -12.17
C SER A 178 -7.99 -14.43 -12.87
N GLU A 179 -8.19 -13.25 -12.27
CA GLU A 179 -7.64 -12.00 -12.82
C GLU A 179 -6.12 -12.02 -12.81
N LEU A 180 -5.50 -12.42 -11.69
CA LEU A 180 -4.04 -12.46 -11.55
C LEU A 180 -3.40 -13.51 -12.46
N GLU A 181 -3.98 -14.70 -12.59
CA GLU A 181 -3.54 -15.74 -13.51
C GLU A 181 -3.64 -15.28 -14.97
N THR A 182 -4.72 -14.61 -15.34
CA THR A 182 -4.87 -14.05 -16.69
C THR A 182 -3.83 -12.99 -16.98
N VAL A 183 -3.58 -12.06 -16.03
CA VAL A 183 -2.50 -11.05 -16.18
C VAL A 183 -1.15 -11.74 -16.37
N ALA A 184 -0.84 -12.79 -15.58
CA ALA A 184 0.42 -13.52 -15.70
C ALA A 184 0.59 -14.19 -17.06
N THR A 185 -0.46 -14.87 -17.53
CA THR A 185 -0.45 -15.55 -18.84
C THR A 185 -0.29 -14.57 -19.99
N LEU A 186 -1.02 -13.44 -19.94
CA LEU A 186 -0.87 -12.37 -20.93
C LEU A 186 0.53 -11.74 -20.86
N ALA A 187 1.04 -11.48 -19.66
CA ALA A 187 2.37 -10.93 -19.48
C ALA A 187 3.46 -11.85 -20.09
N LYS A 188 3.36 -13.15 -19.85
CA LYS A 188 4.27 -14.15 -20.46
C LYS A 188 4.14 -14.17 -21.98
N LYS A 189 2.91 -14.19 -22.51
CA LYS A 189 2.64 -14.19 -23.97
C LYS A 189 3.30 -13.00 -24.69
N TYR A 190 3.28 -11.82 -24.07
CA TYR A 190 3.80 -10.59 -24.68
C TYR A 190 5.18 -10.15 -24.18
N GLY A 191 5.80 -10.92 -23.26
CA GLY A 191 7.11 -10.61 -22.70
C GLY A 191 7.12 -9.40 -21.78
N VAL A 192 6.01 -9.14 -21.08
CA VAL A 192 5.85 -8.06 -20.09
C VAL A 192 6.30 -8.54 -18.72
N ILE A 193 6.97 -7.68 -17.96
CA ILE A 193 7.34 -7.95 -16.55
C ILE A 193 6.26 -7.35 -15.65
N ILE A 194 5.78 -8.13 -14.69
CA ILE A 194 4.84 -7.66 -13.66
C ILE A 194 5.62 -7.27 -12.40
N LEU A 195 5.51 -6.00 -12.03
CA LEU A 195 6.05 -5.46 -10.78
C LEU A 195 4.89 -5.23 -9.81
N SER A 196 4.64 -6.22 -8.94
CA SER A 196 3.52 -6.20 -7.99
C SER A 196 3.89 -5.46 -6.72
N ASP A 197 3.24 -4.32 -6.47
CA ASP A 197 3.32 -3.60 -5.19
C ASP A 197 2.34 -4.22 -4.20
N GLU A 198 2.87 -5.00 -3.25
CA GLU A 198 2.09 -5.79 -2.29
C GLU A 198 2.19 -5.26 -0.85
N ILE A 199 2.55 -4.00 -0.69
CA ILE A 199 2.74 -3.39 0.64
C ILE A 199 1.49 -3.46 1.54
N HIS A 200 0.30 -3.55 0.95
CA HIS A 200 -0.97 -3.65 1.66
C HIS A 200 -1.45 -5.09 1.89
N GLY A 201 -0.77 -6.10 1.36
CA GLY A 201 -1.17 -7.52 1.45
C GLY A 201 -1.57 -7.99 2.85
N PRO A 202 -0.78 -7.70 3.92
CA PRO A 202 -1.11 -8.15 5.27
C PRO A 202 -2.36 -7.50 5.89
N LEU A 203 -2.92 -6.45 5.26
CA LEU A 203 -4.04 -5.68 5.80
C LEU A 203 -5.41 -6.15 5.26
N THR A 204 -5.54 -7.39 4.85
CA THR A 204 -6.80 -7.96 4.32
C THR A 204 -7.73 -8.41 5.43
N PHE A 205 -9.04 -8.16 5.24
CA PHE A 205 -10.07 -8.54 6.21
C PHE A 205 -10.54 -9.99 6.03
N ASN A 206 -11.04 -10.62 7.10
CA ASN A 206 -11.26 -12.06 7.26
C ASN A 206 -12.03 -12.81 6.16
N LYS A 207 -12.74 -12.16 5.27
CA LYS A 207 -13.55 -12.83 4.23
C LYS A 207 -12.95 -12.73 2.83
N LYS A 208 -11.80 -12.07 2.69
CA LYS A 208 -11.12 -11.88 1.41
C LYS A 208 -9.72 -12.46 1.48
N GLU A 209 -9.43 -13.36 0.56
CA GLU A 209 -8.12 -13.98 0.43
C GLU A 209 -7.22 -13.06 -0.41
N PHE A 210 -6.15 -12.53 0.19
CA PHE A 210 -5.06 -11.94 -0.57
C PHE A 210 -4.17 -13.05 -1.12
N LEU A 211 -3.80 -12.93 -2.38
CA LEU A 211 -2.91 -13.85 -3.07
C LEU A 211 -1.65 -13.09 -3.48
N PRO A 212 -0.47 -13.42 -2.92
CA PRO A 212 0.79 -12.94 -3.46
C PRO A 212 0.90 -13.30 -4.94
N PHE A 213 1.28 -12.35 -5.80
CA PHE A 213 1.28 -12.56 -7.25
C PHE A 213 2.07 -13.81 -7.68
N LEU A 214 3.25 -14.03 -7.07
CA LEU A 214 4.08 -15.20 -7.38
C LEU A 214 3.46 -16.54 -6.96
N SER A 215 2.40 -16.53 -6.14
CA SER A 215 1.73 -17.75 -5.68
C SER A 215 0.62 -18.26 -6.60
N VAL A 216 0.23 -17.46 -7.61
CA VAL A 216 -1.00 -17.77 -8.38
C VAL A 216 -0.75 -18.79 -9.49
N SER A 217 0.41 -18.77 -10.14
CA SER A 217 0.74 -19.71 -11.24
C SER A 217 2.25 -19.74 -11.53
N ASP A 218 2.69 -20.73 -12.32
CA ASP A 218 4.08 -20.79 -12.80
C ASP A 218 4.40 -19.65 -13.78
N ASP A 219 3.44 -19.19 -14.58
CA ASP A 219 3.60 -18.01 -15.42
C ASP A 219 3.89 -16.78 -14.56
N ALA A 220 3.17 -16.60 -13.43
CA ALA A 220 3.40 -15.50 -12.50
C ALA A 220 4.81 -15.53 -11.89
N LYS A 221 5.34 -16.71 -11.55
CA LYS A 221 6.73 -16.87 -11.09
C LYS A 221 7.74 -16.47 -12.15
N GLU A 222 7.48 -16.79 -13.42
CA GLU A 222 8.40 -16.49 -14.52
C GLU A 222 8.49 -14.99 -14.82
N VAL A 223 7.36 -14.27 -14.76
CA VAL A 223 7.28 -12.86 -15.17
C VAL A 223 7.21 -11.87 -14.01
N GLY A 224 7.07 -12.34 -12.78
CA GLY A 224 6.72 -11.51 -11.63
C GLY A 224 7.89 -11.11 -10.74
N ILE A 225 7.75 -9.92 -10.19
CA ILE A 225 8.54 -9.40 -9.09
C ILE A 225 7.57 -8.81 -8.08
N ILE A 226 7.65 -9.23 -6.82
CA ILE A 226 6.91 -8.62 -5.72
C ILE A 226 7.81 -7.59 -5.03
N ILE A 227 7.22 -6.44 -4.67
CA ILE A 227 7.82 -5.50 -3.72
C ILE A 227 6.85 -5.32 -2.56
N THR A 228 7.35 -5.53 -1.34
CA THR A 228 6.54 -5.44 -0.12
C THR A 228 7.33 -4.89 1.06
N SER A 229 6.64 -4.54 2.14
CA SER A 229 7.25 -4.04 3.38
C SER A 229 6.28 -4.21 4.54
N ALA A 230 6.80 -4.43 5.74
CA ALA A 230 6.04 -4.39 6.99
C ALA A 230 5.54 -2.98 7.36
N SER A 231 6.03 -1.95 6.69
CA SER A 231 5.85 -0.55 7.06
C SER A 231 4.40 -0.07 7.12
N LYS A 232 3.49 -0.60 6.28
CA LYS A 232 2.07 -0.24 6.28
C LYS A 232 1.28 -1.07 7.29
N SER A 233 1.49 -2.38 7.29
CA SER A 233 0.77 -3.31 8.16
C SER A 233 1.12 -3.15 9.63
N PHE A 234 2.37 -2.78 9.95
CA PHE A 234 2.84 -2.60 11.32
C PHE A 234 3.14 -1.13 11.69
N ASN A 235 2.75 -0.18 10.81
CA ASN A 235 2.73 1.25 11.09
C ASN A 235 4.11 1.87 11.43
N PHE A 236 5.16 1.51 10.68
CA PHE A 236 6.50 2.07 10.90
C PHE A 236 7.23 2.51 9.61
N ALA A 237 6.54 3.19 8.70
CA ALA A 237 7.09 3.64 7.42
C ALA A 237 8.40 4.45 7.54
N GLY A 238 8.62 5.09 8.67
CA GLY A 238 9.85 5.87 8.94
C GLY A 238 11.09 5.02 9.13
N LEU A 239 10.98 3.71 9.40
CA LEU A 239 12.12 2.82 9.66
C LEU A 239 12.81 2.30 8.40
N LYS A 240 12.22 2.46 7.22
CA LYS A 240 12.88 2.27 5.92
C LYS A 240 13.48 0.89 5.67
N CYS A 241 12.63 -0.10 5.40
CA CYS A 241 13.03 -1.43 4.94
C CYS A 241 11.92 -2.03 4.05
N ALA A 242 12.29 -2.57 2.91
CA ALA A 242 11.40 -3.28 1.98
C ALA A 242 12.07 -4.53 1.44
N LEU A 243 11.28 -5.43 0.87
CA LEU A 243 11.71 -6.66 0.22
C LEU A 243 11.37 -6.62 -1.26
N ILE A 244 12.32 -7.08 -2.09
CA ILE A 244 12.15 -7.36 -3.51
C ILE A 244 12.26 -8.88 -3.65
N ILE A 245 11.26 -9.52 -4.25
CA ILE A 245 11.15 -10.98 -4.33
C ILE A 245 10.83 -11.38 -5.77
N THR A 246 11.54 -12.36 -6.33
CA THR A 246 11.20 -13.00 -7.61
C THR A 246 11.55 -14.48 -7.55
N GLU A 247 10.80 -15.32 -8.25
CA GLU A 247 11.11 -16.74 -8.39
C GLU A 247 11.70 -17.06 -9.78
N SER A 248 11.84 -16.06 -10.64
CA SER A 248 12.47 -16.18 -11.97
C SER A 248 13.98 -16.06 -11.88
N VAL A 249 14.71 -17.09 -12.29
CA VAL A 249 16.19 -17.06 -12.39
C VAL A 249 16.66 -15.90 -13.27
N LYS A 250 16.01 -15.70 -14.42
CA LYS A 250 16.34 -14.63 -15.37
C LYS A 250 16.12 -13.23 -14.78
N LEU A 251 15.04 -13.02 -14.04
CA LEU A 251 14.78 -11.73 -13.39
C LEU A 251 15.73 -11.52 -12.21
N LYS A 252 16.03 -12.58 -11.43
CA LYS A 252 17.02 -12.53 -10.35
C LYS A 252 18.39 -12.08 -10.83
N GLU A 253 18.90 -12.68 -11.93
CA GLU A 253 20.17 -12.29 -12.53
C GLU A 253 20.21 -10.80 -12.84
N LYS A 254 19.14 -10.26 -13.45
CA LYS A 254 19.03 -8.83 -13.72
C LYS A 254 18.96 -7.98 -12.45
N ILE A 255 18.10 -8.36 -11.49
CA ILE A 255 17.96 -7.62 -10.22
C ILE A 255 19.28 -7.61 -9.45
N ASN A 256 20.10 -8.65 -9.55
CA ASN A 256 21.41 -8.70 -8.92
C ASN A 256 22.41 -7.69 -9.49
N THR A 257 22.14 -7.11 -10.66
CA THR A 257 22.96 -6.01 -11.22
C THR A 257 22.60 -4.63 -10.65
N MET A 258 21.54 -4.52 -9.82
CA MET A 258 21.21 -3.26 -9.16
C MET A 258 22.37 -2.74 -8.31
N PRO A 259 22.54 -1.41 -8.21
CA PRO A 259 23.60 -0.84 -7.38
C PRO A 259 23.53 -1.38 -5.93
N PRO A 260 24.67 -1.80 -5.35
CA PRO A 260 24.69 -2.30 -3.97
C PRO A 260 24.10 -1.32 -2.94
N ALA A 261 24.19 -0.01 -3.22
CA ALA A 261 23.60 1.04 -2.39
C ALA A 261 22.09 0.90 -2.17
N VAL A 262 21.35 0.26 -3.08
CA VAL A 262 19.90 0.00 -2.92
C VAL A 262 19.64 -0.86 -1.69
N THR A 263 20.45 -1.90 -1.50
CA THR A 263 20.35 -2.79 -0.33
C THR A 263 20.96 -2.16 0.93
N TRP A 264 22.17 -1.61 0.81
CA TRP A 264 22.91 -1.10 1.99
C TRP A 264 22.31 0.16 2.62
N ARG A 265 21.45 0.88 1.91
CA ARG A 265 20.70 2.03 2.44
C ARG A 265 19.38 1.65 3.11
N ALA A 266 19.00 0.38 3.13
CA ALA A 266 17.96 -0.06 4.04
C ALA A 266 18.42 0.16 5.49
N SER A 267 17.49 0.50 6.37
CA SER A 267 17.82 0.79 7.77
C SER A 267 18.01 -0.50 8.56
N LEU A 268 19.09 -0.59 9.37
CA LEU A 268 19.27 -1.67 10.33
C LEU A 268 18.08 -1.76 11.30
N PHE A 269 17.63 -0.62 11.82
CA PHE A 269 16.42 -0.53 12.64
C PHE A 269 15.17 -1.01 11.90
N GLY A 270 15.07 -0.72 10.60
CA GLY A 270 13.99 -1.20 9.75
C GLY A 270 14.01 -2.71 9.54
N ALA A 271 15.18 -3.31 9.35
CA ALA A 271 15.34 -4.75 9.22
C ALA A 271 14.97 -5.48 10.51
N VAL A 272 15.49 -5.04 11.65
CA VAL A 272 15.15 -5.60 12.98
C VAL A 272 13.67 -5.44 13.30
N ALA A 273 13.10 -4.25 13.07
CA ALA A 273 11.67 -4.01 13.28
C ALA A 273 10.80 -4.91 12.38
N SER A 274 11.17 -5.08 11.11
CA SER A 274 10.43 -5.94 10.17
C SER A 274 10.52 -7.41 10.57
N THR A 275 11.67 -7.86 11.06
CA THR A 275 11.85 -9.22 11.59
C THR A 275 10.94 -9.47 12.78
N ALA A 276 10.96 -8.59 13.80
CA ALA A 276 10.09 -8.70 14.98
C ALA A 276 8.59 -8.58 14.61
N ALA A 277 8.27 -7.77 13.59
CA ALA A 277 6.91 -7.64 13.08
C ALA A 277 6.40 -8.95 12.49
N TYR A 278 7.17 -9.56 11.59
CA TYR A 278 6.78 -10.80 10.92
C TYR A 278 6.85 -12.02 11.83
N SER A 279 7.81 -12.07 12.78
CA SER A 279 7.98 -13.24 13.67
C SER A 279 7.02 -13.25 14.85
N ASP A 280 6.80 -12.07 15.50
CA ASP A 280 6.25 -12.02 16.85
C ASP A 280 5.07 -11.05 16.99
N SER A 281 4.54 -10.50 15.89
CA SER A 281 3.50 -9.48 15.96
C SER A 281 2.24 -9.80 15.15
N GLU A 282 2.03 -11.07 14.73
CA GLU A 282 0.82 -11.45 13.98
C GLU A 282 -0.46 -11.21 14.83
N GLU A 283 -0.45 -11.55 16.12
CA GLU A 283 -1.60 -11.31 16.99
C GLU A 283 -1.92 -9.82 17.15
N TRP A 284 -0.89 -8.96 17.19
CA TRP A 284 -1.08 -7.51 17.20
C TRP A 284 -1.72 -7.02 15.90
N LEU A 285 -1.26 -7.53 14.74
CA LEU A 285 -1.84 -7.20 13.43
C LEU A 285 -3.31 -7.63 13.36
N ASP A 286 -3.63 -8.83 13.84
CA ASP A 286 -5.01 -9.30 13.89
C ASP A 286 -5.89 -8.41 14.79
N GLY A 287 -5.35 -7.95 15.91
CA GLY A 287 -6.02 -6.97 16.78
C GLY A 287 -6.25 -5.61 16.12
N VAL A 288 -5.31 -5.15 15.28
CA VAL A 288 -5.47 -3.95 14.45
C VAL A 288 -6.56 -4.16 13.40
N LEU A 289 -6.56 -5.31 12.73
CA LEU A 289 -7.56 -5.65 11.71
C LEU A 289 -8.99 -5.67 12.28
N ILE A 290 -9.17 -6.13 13.53
CA ILE A 290 -10.48 -6.05 14.20
C ILE A 290 -10.95 -4.60 14.30
N THR A 291 -10.09 -3.70 14.79
CA THR A 291 -10.45 -2.28 14.91
C THR A 291 -10.66 -1.61 13.55
N LEU A 292 -9.87 -1.97 12.55
CA LEU A 292 -10.05 -1.44 11.20
C LEU A 292 -11.37 -1.93 10.57
N ASP A 293 -11.77 -3.17 10.84
CA ASP A 293 -13.07 -3.71 10.39
C ASP A 293 -14.24 -2.97 11.05
N GLU A 294 -14.16 -2.71 12.35
CA GLU A 294 -15.11 -1.87 13.06
C GLU A 294 -15.17 -0.45 12.46
N ASN A 295 -14.03 0.16 12.18
CA ASN A 295 -13.92 1.51 11.66
C ASN A 295 -14.49 1.65 10.25
N ARG A 296 -14.24 0.71 9.32
CA ARG A 296 -14.80 0.79 7.95
C ARG A 296 -16.33 0.65 7.95
N ASN A 297 -16.88 -0.17 8.88
CA ASN A 297 -18.30 -0.31 9.04
C ASN A 297 -18.93 0.92 9.74
N LEU A 298 -18.26 1.50 10.73
CA LEU A 298 -18.65 2.78 11.33
C LEU A 298 -18.70 3.88 10.26
N LEU A 299 -17.68 3.96 9.41
CA LEU A 299 -17.63 4.92 8.31
C LEU A 299 -18.85 4.76 7.39
N LYS A 300 -19.20 3.54 7.01
CA LYS A 300 -20.41 3.25 6.21
C LYS A 300 -21.67 3.74 6.91
N LYS A 301 -21.84 3.43 8.19
CA LYS A 301 -22.97 3.88 9.00
C LYS A 301 -23.08 5.41 9.06
N LEU A 302 -21.95 6.10 9.26
CA LEU A 302 -21.93 7.58 9.30
C LEU A 302 -22.28 8.19 7.95
N ILE A 303 -21.80 7.63 6.85
CA ILE A 303 -22.17 8.05 5.50
C ILE A 303 -23.66 7.89 5.31
N ASP A 304 -24.21 6.71 5.56
CA ASP A 304 -25.63 6.40 5.33
C ASP A 304 -26.58 7.29 6.16
N THR A 305 -26.13 7.70 7.36
CA THR A 305 -26.98 8.47 8.29
C THR A 305 -26.79 9.98 8.21
N LYS A 306 -25.56 10.46 7.95
CA LYS A 306 -25.23 11.88 7.99
C LYS A 306 -25.00 12.51 6.61
N THR A 307 -24.56 11.72 5.62
CA THR A 307 -24.19 12.20 4.28
C THR A 307 -24.59 11.19 3.19
N PRO A 308 -25.87 10.77 3.11
CA PRO A 308 -26.31 9.63 2.30
C PRO A 308 -26.10 9.81 0.78
N THR A 309 -25.79 11.00 0.34
CA THR A 309 -25.48 11.30 -1.06
C THR A 309 -24.02 11.00 -1.43
N ILE A 310 -23.11 10.86 -0.46
CA ILE A 310 -21.73 10.43 -0.69
C ILE A 310 -21.76 8.94 -0.98
N LYS A 311 -21.11 8.53 -2.08
CA LYS A 311 -20.99 7.12 -2.39
C LYS A 311 -19.72 6.53 -1.76
N TYR A 312 -19.86 5.37 -1.16
CA TYR A 312 -18.79 4.63 -0.51
C TYR A 312 -18.97 3.13 -0.64
N ARG A 313 -17.99 2.46 -1.21
CA ARG A 313 -17.85 1.02 -1.15
C ARG A 313 -16.95 0.65 0.03
N ILE A 314 -17.42 -0.27 0.89
CA ILE A 314 -16.58 -0.79 2.00
C ILE A 314 -15.37 -1.50 1.41
N PRO A 315 -14.13 -1.10 1.75
CA PRO A 315 -12.94 -1.71 1.16
C PRO A 315 -12.71 -3.15 1.66
N ASP A 316 -12.09 -3.97 0.82
CA ASP A 316 -11.74 -5.36 1.15
C ASP A 316 -10.47 -5.47 2.00
N PHE A 317 -9.68 -4.39 2.08
CA PHE A 317 -8.42 -4.34 2.82
C PHE A 317 -8.10 -2.93 3.32
N GLY A 318 -7.12 -2.84 4.22
CA GLY A 318 -6.45 -1.60 4.58
C GLY A 318 -7.27 -0.68 5.48
N TYR A 319 -6.91 0.58 5.42
CA TYR A 319 -7.45 1.65 6.27
C TYR A 319 -7.75 2.94 5.49
N LEU A 320 -7.94 2.80 4.17
CA LEU A 320 -8.17 3.90 3.25
C LEU A 320 -9.54 3.73 2.58
N ALA A 321 -10.40 4.72 2.69
CA ALA A 321 -11.70 4.75 2.05
C ALA A 321 -11.67 5.69 0.84
N TRP A 322 -12.26 5.23 -0.27
CA TRP A 322 -12.41 5.97 -1.50
C TRP A 322 -13.85 6.48 -1.60
N LEU A 323 -14.03 7.80 -1.48
CA LEU A 323 -15.34 8.45 -1.39
C LEU A 323 -15.62 9.26 -2.65
N ASP A 324 -16.73 8.98 -3.32
CA ASP A 324 -17.28 9.85 -4.36
C ASP A 324 -18.12 10.96 -3.68
N VAL A 325 -17.62 12.17 -3.76
CA VAL A 325 -18.24 13.37 -3.16
C VAL A 325 -18.84 14.30 -4.22
N SER A 326 -19.07 13.81 -5.44
CA SER A 326 -19.64 14.58 -6.56
C SER A 326 -20.96 15.26 -6.20
N SER A 327 -21.79 14.59 -5.39
CA SER A 327 -23.08 15.11 -4.92
C SER A 327 -23.00 16.34 -4.05
N LEU A 328 -21.81 16.65 -3.50
CA LEU A 328 -21.62 17.83 -2.63
C LEU A 328 -21.41 19.13 -3.41
N GLY A 329 -21.22 19.08 -4.71
CA GLY A 329 -21.07 20.28 -5.55
C GLY A 329 -19.85 21.15 -5.20
N LEU A 330 -18.74 20.53 -4.73
CA LEU A 330 -17.56 21.24 -4.24
C LEU A 330 -16.56 21.66 -5.34
N GLY A 331 -16.96 21.61 -6.61
CA GLY A 331 -16.13 22.00 -7.74
C GLY A 331 -15.04 20.96 -8.07
N SER A 332 -13.96 21.44 -8.71
CA SER A 332 -12.89 20.59 -9.25
C SER A 332 -11.86 20.10 -8.20
N ASP A 333 -11.86 20.67 -6.99
CA ASP A 333 -11.00 20.26 -5.88
C ASP A 333 -11.79 20.17 -4.57
N PRO A 334 -12.58 19.09 -4.39
CA PRO A 334 -13.36 18.88 -3.17
C PRO A 334 -12.49 18.80 -1.90
N ALA A 335 -11.27 18.26 -2.00
CA ALA A 335 -10.39 18.14 -0.84
C ALA A 335 -9.97 19.51 -0.30
N ALA A 336 -9.64 20.46 -1.18
CA ALA A 336 -9.31 21.83 -0.80
C ALA A 336 -10.53 22.54 -0.18
N GLN A 337 -11.73 22.38 -0.76
CA GLN A 337 -12.96 22.97 -0.22
C GLN A 337 -13.34 22.39 1.15
N ILE A 338 -13.18 21.07 1.35
CA ILE A 338 -13.40 20.42 2.65
C ILE A 338 -12.40 20.97 3.69
N LEU A 339 -11.11 21.06 3.32
CA LEU A 339 -10.09 21.60 4.21
C LEU A 339 -10.38 23.04 4.63
N GLU A 340 -10.71 23.90 3.68
CA GLU A 340 -10.99 25.32 3.92
C GLU A 340 -12.18 25.52 4.86
N ARG A 341 -13.32 24.86 4.54
CA ARG A 341 -14.61 25.09 5.22
C ARG A 341 -14.72 24.35 6.56
N SER A 342 -14.06 23.17 6.70
CA SER A 342 -14.27 22.32 7.86
C SER A 342 -13.00 21.99 8.65
N LYS A 343 -11.83 22.41 8.20
CA LYS A 343 -10.53 22.04 8.82
C LYS A 343 -10.31 20.52 8.89
N LEU A 344 -10.84 19.79 7.90
CA LEU A 344 -10.60 18.36 7.70
C LEU A 344 -9.72 18.18 6.46
N ALA A 345 -8.52 17.66 6.63
CA ALA A 345 -7.63 17.37 5.52
C ALA A 345 -7.84 15.93 5.01
N LEU A 346 -8.18 15.81 3.72
CA LEU A 346 -8.30 14.55 2.98
C LEU A 346 -7.38 14.59 1.77
N ASN A 347 -7.14 13.45 1.14
CA ASN A 347 -6.33 13.43 -0.08
C ASN A 347 -7.22 13.61 -1.31
N ALA A 348 -6.79 14.49 -2.24
CA ALA A 348 -7.56 14.80 -3.44
C ALA A 348 -7.56 13.64 -4.43
N GLY A 349 -8.72 13.29 -4.96
CA GLY A 349 -8.87 12.16 -5.87
C GLY A 349 -8.14 12.32 -7.21
N VAL A 350 -7.99 13.55 -7.69
CA VAL A 350 -7.26 13.86 -8.93
C VAL A 350 -5.80 13.37 -8.90
N LEU A 351 -5.20 13.22 -7.72
CA LEU A 351 -3.84 12.70 -7.57
C LEU A 351 -3.71 11.22 -7.97
N TYR A 352 -4.81 10.47 -7.97
CA TYR A 352 -4.86 9.04 -8.29
C TYR A 352 -5.20 8.75 -9.75
N GLY A 353 -5.58 9.78 -10.49
CA GLY A 353 -5.92 9.73 -11.90
C GLY A 353 -6.79 10.92 -12.31
N PRO A 354 -6.61 11.46 -13.52
CA PRO A 354 -7.22 12.73 -13.94
C PRO A 354 -8.76 12.72 -13.99
N LYS A 355 -9.36 11.53 -14.07
CA LYS A 355 -10.83 11.37 -14.11
C LYS A 355 -11.50 11.33 -12.74
N HIS A 356 -10.72 11.42 -11.65
CA HIS A 356 -11.20 11.22 -10.28
C HIS A 356 -11.21 12.50 -9.44
N SER A 357 -11.36 13.67 -10.06
CA SER A 357 -11.39 14.97 -9.36
C SER A 357 -12.53 15.08 -8.32
N ASN A 358 -13.63 14.36 -8.52
CA ASN A 358 -14.78 14.35 -7.59
C ASN A 358 -14.62 13.37 -6.41
N PHE A 359 -13.46 12.74 -6.29
CA PHE A 359 -13.20 11.79 -5.21
C PHE A 359 -12.28 12.39 -4.14
N VAL A 360 -12.37 11.83 -2.94
CA VAL A 360 -11.40 12.05 -1.88
C VAL A 360 -11.04 10.72 -1.23
N ARG A 361 -9.78 10.61 -0.78
CA ARG A 361 -9.35 9.47 0.01
C ARG A 361 -9.31 9.82 1.50
N PHE A 362 -10.02 9.04 2.30
CA PHE A 362 -10.16 9.19 3.74
C PHE A 362 -9.39 8.07 4.45
N ASN A 363 -8.50 8.41 5.39
CA ASN A 363 -7.80 7.45 6.23
C ASN A 363 -8.62 7.16 7.50
N PHE A 364 -9.14 5.93 7.65
CA PHE A 364 -9.85 5.47 8.83
C PHE A 364 -9.02 4.62 9.79
N GLY A 365 -7.70 4.54 9.59
CA GLY A 365 -6.74 3.86 10.49
C GLY A 365 -6.47 4.65 11.76
N THR A 366 -7.52 5.04 12.45
CA THR A 366 -7.50 5.92 13.63
C THR A 366 -8.55 5.47 14.67
N SER A 367 -8.79 6.27 15.70
CA SER A 367 -9.83 5.97 16.70
C SER A 367 -11.23 6.31 16.22
N GLU A 368 -12.24 5.59 16.75
CA GLU A 368 -13.66 5.90 16.53
C GLU A 368 -13.98 7.38 16.81
N GLY A 369 -13.42 7.95 17.90
CA GLY A 369 -13.62 9.36 18.25
C GLY A 369 -13.12 10.31 17.19
N ILE A 370 -11.98 10.02 16.55
CA ILE A 370 -11.43 10.83 15.44
C ILE A 370 -12.29 10.68 14.19
N ILE A 371 -12.80 9.49 13.88
CA ILE A 371 -13.71 9.26 12.76
C ILE A 371 -15.02 10.06 12.96
N ASN A 372 -15.62 9.98 14.14
CA ASN A 372 -16.82 10.77 14.46
C ASN A 372 -16.55 12.27 14.32
N GLN A 373 -15.44 12.78 14.88
CA GLN A 373 -15.05 14.20 14.75
C GLN A 373 -14.84 14.61 13.28
N ALA A 374 -14.26 13.73 12.45
CA ALA A 374 -14.08 13.98 11.02
C ALA A 374 -15.44 14.14 10.31
N PHE A 375 -16.42 13.30 10.65
CA PHE A 375 -17.78 13.40 10.10
C PHE A 375 -18.52 14.63 10.58
N ASP A 376 -18.39 15.01 11.85
CA ASP A 376 -18.98 16.24 12.37
C ASP A 376 -18.40 17.49 11.68
N ARG A 377 -17.15 17.40 11.20
CA ARG A 377 -16.55 18.44 10.36
C ARG A 377 -17.04 18.38 8.92
N LEU A 378 -17.14 17.19 8.34
CA LEU A 378 -17.57 16.98 6.95
C LEU A 378 -19.01 17.46 6.74
N VAL A 379 -19.92 17.18 7.68
CA VAL A 379 -21.31 17.65 7.64
C VAL A 379 -21.44 19.17 7.57
N LYS A 380 -20.47 19.94 8.09
CA LYS A 380 -20.48 21.42 8.00
C LYS A 380 -20.24 21.94 6.57
N VAL A 381 -19.86 21.07 5.66
CA VAL A 381 -19.58 21.41 4.25
C VAL A 381 -20.82 21.20 3.37
N LEU A 382 -21.83 20.46 3.89
CA LEU A 382 -23.14 20.27 3.27
C LEU A 382 -23.96 21.55 3.37
#